data_f36564a2e608ac8ea1b04d14dbfdc6bd
#
_entry.id   f36564a2e608ac8ea1b04d14dbfdc6bd
#
_cell.length_a   1.000
_cell.length_b   1.000
_cell.length_c   1.000
_cell.angle_alpha   90.00
_cell.angle_beta   90.00
_cell.angle_gamma   90.00
#
_symmetry.space_group_name_H-M   'P 1'
#
loop_
_entity.id
_entity.type
_entity.pdbx_description
1 polymer ?
#
loop_
_entity_poly.entity_id
_entity_poly.type
_entity_poly.pdbx_seq_one_letter_code
_entity_poly.pdbx_strand_id
1 'polypeptide(L)'
;MKKSIIFILLVAVIAGGCRPKYTAMKTSRTETPVAQKLTISEIVSQCNRANSEIRTLNISNAEVFYQNDEKSYTVKMTIRIIKGKEISISIFPALGIELFRIKFTPERFYVFDKFNRQYCDNSYDYFTKILKTEVTYAAIEALLTNKLFCINKNESIEADYASIQKPEMFLLESKRQVNGYEHRFEISPDYMIASTVLKDRMTEAVRVDYTVFKVIDKVAFPTLIELKTNLPKDNFNMRINIKKAEINGLVEPSPVDFGRYTKVMCSQIL
;
A
#
# COMPACT_ATOMS: atom_id res chain seq x y z
N MET A 1 -25.42 -32.03 4.09
CA MET A 1 -24.23 -32.84 4.37
C MET A 1 -23.48 -33.33 3.11
N LYS A 2 -23.47 -32.61 1.97
CA LYS A 2 -22.75 -33.06 0.74
C LYS A 2 -21.74 -32.03 0.18
N LYS A 3 -21.50 -30.90 0.89
CA LYS A 3 -20.57 -29.86 0.47
C LYS A 3 -19.20 -29.89 1.18
N SER A 4 -19.02 -30.72 2.22
CA SER A 4 -17.76 -30.82 2.98
C SER A 4 -16.76 -31.87 2.48
N ILE A 5 -17.15 -32.77 1.59
CA ILE A 5 -16.30 -33.93 1.18
C ILE A 5 -15.40 -33.58 -0.02
N ILE A 6 -15.75 -32.56 -0.80
CA ILE A 6 -14.96 -32.15 -1.98
C ILE A 6 -13.77 -31.27 -1.58
N PHE A 7 -13.79 -30.64 -0.39
CA PHE A 7 -12.71 -29.76 0.07
C PHE A 7 -11.54 -30.51 0.73
N ILE A 8 -11.72 -31.77 1.11
CA ILE A 8 -10.71 -32.59 1.81
C ILE A 8 -9.79 -33.37 0.85
N LEU A 9 -10.16 -33.54 -0.39
CA LEU A 9 -9.40 -34.35 -1.37
C LEU A 9 -8.38 -33.56 -2.19
N LEU A 10 -8.27 -32.25 -2.03
CA LEU A 10 -7.32 -31.39 -2.75
C LEU A 10 -6.06 -31.01 -1.94
N VAL A 11 -5.89 -31.52 -0.73
CA VAL A 11 -4.79 -31.13 0.19
C VAL A 11 -3.66 -32.17 0.26
N ALA A 12 -3.73 -33.29 -0.45
CA ALA A 12 -2.83 -34.43 -0.23
C ALA A 12 -1.73 -34.66 -1.28
N VAL A 13 -1.39 -33.70 -2.12
CA VAL A 13 -0.24 -33.84 -3.04
C VAL A 13 0.51 -32.52 -3.13
N ILE A 14 1.38 -32.19 -2.19
CA ILE A 14 2.63 -31.41 -2.43
C ILE A 14 3.51 -31.55 -1.16
N ALA A 15 4.11 -32.71 -0.96
CA ALA A 15 5.29 -32.86 -0.11
C ALA A 15 6.47 -33.11 -1.06
N GLY A 16 7.24 -32.09 -1.35
CA GLY A 16 8.47 -32.24 -2.13
C GLY A 16 8.85 -30.97 -2.88
N GLY A 17 9.28 -29.93 -2.20
CA GLY A 17 9.78 -28.71 -2.85
C GLY A 17 11.04 -28.23 -2.15
N CYS A 18 12.20 -28.42 -2.77
CA CYS A 18 13.49 -27.88 -2.37
C CYS A 18 13.38 -26.38 -2.04
N ARG A 19 13.79 -26.01 -0.81
CA ARG A 19 13.95 -24.61 -0.41
C ARG A 19 15.17 -24.04 -1.14
N PRO A 20 15.04 -23.00 -1.98
CA PRO A 20 16.21 -22.25 -2.42
C PRO A 20 16.78 -21.50 -1.21
N LYS A 21 18.06 -21.70 -0.91
CA LYS A 21 18.81 -20.87 0.03
C LYS A 21 18.88 -19.46 -0.52
N TYR A 22 18.08 -18.56 0.04
CA TYR A 22 18.27 -17.12 -0.16
C TYR A 22 19.57 -16.72 0.55
N THR A 23 20.60 -16.44 -0.23
CA THR A 23 21.77 -15.73 0.27
C THR A 23 21.34 -14.29 0.52
N ALA A 24 21.12 -13.94 1.76
CA ALA A 24 20.94 -12.56 2.17
C ALA A 24 22.25 -11.84 1.80
N MET A 25 22.16 -10.91 0.85
CA MET A 25 23.23 -9.99 0.55
C MET A 25 23.43 -9.14 1.81
N LYS A 26 24.46 -9.45 2.60
CA LYS A 26 24.91 -8.58 3.69
C LYS A 26 25.34 -7.28 3.05
N THR A 27 24.48 -6.27 3.15
CA THR A 27 24.90 -4.89 2.90
C THR A 27 26.00 -4.60 3.90
N SER A 28 27.23 -4.46 3.42
CA SER A 28 28.35 -4.02 4.24
C SER A 28 28.00 -2.62 4.76
N ARG A 29 27.74 -2.55 6.03
CA ARG A 29 27.44 -1.35 6.78
C ARG A 29 28.72 -0.51 6.79
N THR A 30 28.84 0.43 5.87
CA THR A 30 29.79 1.50 6.01
C THR A 30 29.15 2.49 7.00
N GLU A 31 29.62 2.46 8.24
CA GLU A 31 29.23 3.44 9.26
C GLU A 31 29.74 4.81 8.82
N THR A 32 28.92 5.57 8.13
CA THR A 32 29.14 6.99 7.93
C THR A 32 28.53 7.71 9.13
N PRO A 33 29.33 8.43 9.94
CA PRO A 33 28.77 9.19 11.06
C PRO A 33 27.77 10.20 10.50
N VAL A 34 26.52 10.18 10.99
CA VAL A 34 25.54 11.24 10.73
C VAL A 34 26.01 12.46 11.53
N ALA A 35 27.00 13.19 11.00
CA ALA A 35 27.66 14.29 11.68
C ALA A 35 26.91 15.63 11.52
N GLN A 36 25.87 15.70 10.68
CA GLN A 36 25.17 16.95 10.39
C GLN A 36 23.68 16.81 10.65
N LYS A 37 23.13 17.68 11.51
CA LYS A 37 21.70 17.72 11.79
C LYS A 37 20.98 18.32 10.58
N LEU A 38 20.34 17.46 9.79
CA LEU A 38 19.57 17.88 8.62
C LEU A 38 18.28 18.59 9.04
N THR A 39 17.89 19.59 8.29
CA THR A 39 16.58 20.22 8.42
C THR A 39 15.49 19.30 7.85
N ILE A 40 14.24 19.52 8.28
CA ILE A 40 13.11 18.77 7.73
C ILE A 40 12.99 18.95 6.21
N SER A 41 13.24 20.15 5.69
CA SER A 41 13.20 20.44 4.25
C SER A 41 14.25 19.65 3.48
N GLU A 42 15.45 19.47 4.03
CA GLU A 42 16.49 18.64 3.41
C GLU A 42 16.07 17.17 3.38
N ILE A 43 15.55 16.63 4.50
CA ILE A 43 15.07 15.23 4.55
C ILE A 43 13.94 15.03 3.53
N VAL A 44 12.93 15.89 3.49
CA VAL A 44 11.81 15.84 2.54
C VAL A 44 12.30 15.93 1.09
N SER A 45 13.24 16.85 0.82
CA SER A 45 13.84 17.00 -0.52
C SER A 45 14.56 15.73 -0.96
N GLN A 46 15.32 15.09 -0.08
CA GLN A 46 16.02 13.84 -0.40
C GLN A 46 15.03 12.67 -0.63
N CYS A 47 14.01 12.50 0.23
CA CYS A 47 12.97 11.52 0.03
C CYS A 47 12.22 11.73 -1.30
N ASN A 48 11.88 12.97 -1.61
CA ASN A 48 11.22 13.31 -2.87
C ASN A 48 12.12 13.03 -4.07
N ARG A 49 13.41 13.28 -3.98
CA ARG A 49 14.37 13.02 -5.06
C ARG A 49 14.51 11.52 -5.31
N ALA A 50 14.58 10.70 -4.26
CA ALA A 50 14.69 9.24 -4.37
C ALA A 50 13.55 8.61 -5.19
N ASN A 51 12.33 9.20 -5.12
CA ASN A 51 11.11 8.66 -5.75
C ASN A 51 10.42 9.65 -6.72
N SER A 52 11.09 10.77 -7.10
CA SER A 52 10.46 11.86 -7.86
C SER A 52 9.96 11.45 -9.23
N GLU A 53 10.55 10.43 -9.81
CA GLU A 53 10.40 10.13 -11.24
C GLU A 53 9.28 9.12 -11.57
N ILE A 54 8.54 8.61 -10.58
CA ILE A 54 7.44 7.70 -10.87
C ILE A 54 6.26 8.48 -11.45
N ARG A 55 6.10 8.43 -12.77
CA ARG A 55 4.95 8.99 -13.51
C ARG A 55 3.89 7.94 -13.76
N THR A 56 4.33 6.72 -14.03
CA THR A 56 3.48 5.54 -14.16
C THR A 56 4.10 4.37 -13.43
N LEU A 57 3.25 3.50 -12.87
CA LEU A 57 3.66 2.24 -12.26
C LEU A 57 2.73 1.13 -12.74
N ASN A 58 3.29 0.06 -13.28
CA ASN A 58 2.55 -1.12 -13.69
C ASN A 58 3.06 -2.35 -12.93
N ILE A 59 2.36 -2.76 -11.88
CA ILE A 59 2.61 -4.02 -11.19
C ILE A 59 1.74 -5.07 -11.88
N SER A 60 2.35 -5.82 -12.79
CA SER A 60 1.66 -6.85 -13.59
C SER A 60 1.50 -8.18 -12.85
N ASN A 61 2.23 -8.40 -11.76
CA ASN A 61 2.14 -9.60 -10.93
C ASN A 61 2.50 -9.27 -9.48
N ALA A 62 1.52 -9.32 -8.60
CA ALA A 62 1.70 -9.34 -7.16
C ALA A 62 0.90 -10.48 -6.54
N GLU A 63 1.43 -11.04 -5.46
CA GLU A 63 0.76 -12.00 -4.60
C GLU A 63 0.40 -11.28 -3.30
N VAL A 64 -0.88 -11.33 -2.94
CA VAL A 64 -1.41 -10.70 -1.75
C VAL A 64 -1.87 -11.77 -0.79
N PHE A 65 -1.22 -11.86 0.35
CA PHE A 65 -1.69 -12.63 1.49
C PHE A 65 -2.49 -11.69 2.41
N TYR A 66 -3.69 -12.08 2.75
CA TYR A 66 -4.57 -11.40 3.69
C TYR A 66 -4.92 -12.34 4.82
N GLN A 67 -4.94 -11.83 6.04
CA GLN A 67 -5.34 -12.56 7.24
C GLN A 67 -6.02 -11.60 8.23
N ASN A 68 -7.17 -12.02 8.73
CA ASN A 68 -7.79 -11.46 9.92
C ASN A 68 -8.04 -12.58 10.94
N ASP A 69 -8.76 -12.28 12.04
CA ASP A 69 -9.03 -13.24 13.10
C ASP A 69 -9.86 -14.46 12.64
N GLU A 70 -10.62 -14.33 11.57
CA GLU A 70 -11.54 -15.37 11.08
C GLU A 70 -11.02 -16.13 9.85
N LYS A 71 -10.28 -15.44 8.96
CA LYS A 71 -9.99 -15.95 7.62
C LYS A 71 -8.57 -15.57 7.17
N SER A 72 -7.99 -16.44 6.35
CA SER A 72 -6.80 -16.13 5.58
C SER A 72 -6.97 -16.60 4.15
N TYR A 73 -6.45 -15.83 3.20
CA TYR A 73 -6.43 -16.21 1.79
C TYR A 73 -5.30 -15.52 1.05
N THR A 74 -4.93 -16.12 -0.06
CA THR A 74 -3.95 -15.57 -0.99
C THR A 74 -4.60 -15.34 -2.34
N VAL A 75 -4.39 -14.15 -2.90
CA VAL A 75 -4.90 -13.78 -4.21
C VAL A 75 -3.79 -13.19 -5.08
N LYS A 76 -3.95 -13.25 -6.39
CA LYS A 76 -3.14 -12.47 -7.33
C LYS A 76 -3.73 -11.09 -7.51
N MET A 77 -2.87 -10.10 -7.71
CA MET A 77 -3.26 -8.72 -7.89
C MET A 77 -2.40 -8.05 -8.98
N THR A 78 -3.01 -7.14 -9.72
CA THR A 78 -2.29 -6.18 -10.56
C THR A 78 -2.63 -4.77 -10.13
N ILE A 79 -1.65 -3.85 -10.23
CA ILE A 79 -1.85 -2.43 -9.91
C ILE A 79 -1.31 -1.62 -11.07
N ARG A 80 -2.10 -0.67 -11.55
CA ARG A 80 -1.68 0.35 -12.53
C ARG A 80 -1.91 1.72 -11.93
N ILE A 81 -0.89 2.55 -12.02
CA ILE A 81 -0.95 3.94 -11.53
C ILE A 81 -0.54 4.86 -12.66
N ILE A 82 -1.35 5.87 -12.92
CA ILE A 82 -1.01 7.05 -13.70
C ILE A 82 -1.05 8.21 -12.72
N LYS A 83 0.13 8.74 -12.38
CA LYS A 83 0.31 9.73 -11.31
C LYS A 83 -0.68 10.89 -11.43
N GLY A 84 -1.37 11.18 -10.34
CA GLY A 84 -2.35 12.27 -10.24
C GLY A 84 -3.62 12.07 -11.07
N LYS A 85 -3.80 10.92 -11.73
CA LYS A 85 -4.96 10.67 -12.60
C LYS A 85 -5.77 9.44 -12.18
N GLU A 86 -5.10 8.30 -12.01
CA GLU A 86 -5.80 7.04 -11.82
C GLU A 86 -4.93 6.00 -11.12
N ILE A 87 -5.55 5.24 -10.22
CA ILE A 87 -5.04 3.97 -9.71
C ILE A 87 -6.07 2.91 -10.04
N SER A 88 -5.66 1.82 -10.68
CA SER A 88 -6.52 0.67 -10.99
C SER A 88 -5.92 -0.60 -10.39
N ILE A 89 -6.68 -1.26 -9.52
CA ILE A 89 -6.28 -2.49 -8.84
C ILE A 89 -7.23 -3.60 -9.29
N SER A 90 -6.70 -4.67 -9.88
CA SER A 90 -7.46 -5.85 -10.26
C SER A 90 -7.10 -7.04 -9.38
N ILE A 91 -8.10 -7.77 -8.90
CA ILE A 91 -7.96 -8.89 -7.95
C ILE A 91 -8.44 -10.17 -8.61
N PHE A 92 -7.59 -11.22 -8.52
CA PHE A 92 -7.77 -12.53 -9.16
C PHE A 92 -7.70 -13.64 -8.09
N PRO A 93 -8.81 -14.00 -7.43
CA PRO A 93 -8.81 -14.99 -6.35
C PRO A 93 -8.43 -16.40 -6.81
N ALA A 94 -8.87 -16.82 -8.00
CA ALA A 94 -8.58 -18.15 -8.54
C ALA A 94 -8.55 -18.15 -10.06
N LEU A 95 -7.89 -19.14 -10.67
CA LEU A 95 -7.90 -19.44 -12.10
C LEU A 95 -7.57 -18.26 -13.05
N GLY A 96 -6.97 -17.20 -12.53
CA GLY A 96 -6.63 -16.02 -13.34
C GLY A 96 -7.82 -15.18 -13.79
N ILE A 97 -9.01 -15.41 -13.22
CA ILE A 97 -10.21 -14.64 -13.54
C ILE A 97 -10.28 -13.41 -12.63
N GLU A 98 -10.38 -12.23 -13.23
CA GLU A 98 -10.58 -10.98 -12.48
C GLU A 98 -12.00 -10.94 -11.91
N LEU A 99 -12.11 -11.01 -10.58
CA LEU A 99 -13.40 -10.92 -9.91
C LEU A 99 -13.70 -9.52 -9.41
N PHE A 100 -12.69 -8.80 -8.96
CA PHE A 100 -12.86 -7.44 -8.46
C PHE A 100 -11.91 -6.48 -9.15
N ARG A 101 -12.40 -5.26 -9.37
CA ARG A 101 -11.56 -4.13 -9.77
C ARG A 101 -11.89 -2.94 -8.89
N ILE A 102 -10.85 -2.32 -8.35
CA ILE A 102 -10.97 -1.05 -7.62
C ILE A 102 -10.29 0.02 -8.47
N LYS A 103 -10.97 1.11 -8.69
CA LYS A 103 -10.44 2.27 -9.41
C LYS A 103 -10.54 3.49 -8.52
N PHE A 104 -9.43 4.20 -8.38
CA PHE A 104 -9.35 5.48 -7.68
C PHE A 104 -9.05 6.57 -8.71
N THR A 105 -9.78 7.68 -8.61
CA THR A 105 -9.51 8.95 -9.30
C THR A 105 -9.34 10.04 -8.24
N PRO A 106 -8.83 11.23 -8.56
CA PRO A 106 -8.71 12.31 -7.58
C PRO A 106 -10.00 12.64 -6.82
N GLU A 107 -11.16 12.44 -7.45
CA GLU A 107 -12.47 12.84 -6.89
C GLU A 107 -13.16 11.72 -6.12
N ARG A 108 -13.02 10.47 -6.58
CA ARG A 108 -13.78 9.34 -6.04
C ARG A 108 -13.15 7.99 -6.35
N PHE A 109 -13.67 6.98 -5.68
CA PHE A 109 -13.33 5.59 -6.01
C PHE A 109 -14.54 4.83 -6.54
N TYR A 110 -14.24 3.73 -7.24
CA TYR A 110 -15.20 2.77 -7.78
C TYR A 110 -14.76 1.35 -7.39
N VAL A 111 -15.71 0.49 -7.07
CA VAL A 111 -15.48 -0.95 -6.86
C VAL A 111 -16.41 -1.71 -7.78
N PHE A 112 -15.83 -2.58 -8.60
CA PHE A 112 -16.55 -3.44 -9.55
C PHE A 112 -16.47 -4.88 -9.05
N ASP A 113 -17.61 -5.49 -8.79
CA ASP A 113 -17.80 -6.93 -8.63
C ASP A 113 -18.19 -7.47 -10.01
N LYS A 114 -17.22 -8.11 -10.68
CA LYS A 114 -17.41 -8.62 -12.03
C LYS A 114 -18.23 -9.91 -12.05
N PHE A 115 -18.22 -10.65 -10.95
CA PHE A 115 -18.98 -11.88 -10.82
C PHE A 115 -20.49 -11.60 -10.75
N ASN A 116 -20.88 -10.68 -9.87
CA ASN A 116 -22.27 -10.28 -9.70
C ASN A 116 -22.70 -9.17 -10.68
N ARG A 117 -21.79 -8.65 -11.52
CA ARG A 117 -22.00 -7.52 -12.41
C ARG A 117 -22.57 -6.30 -11.68
N GLN A 118 -21.96 -5.99 -10.53
CA GLN A 118 -22.34 -4.85 -9.69
C GLN A 118 -21.18 -3.88 -9.59
N TYR A 119 -21.49 -2.61 -9.36
CA TYR A 119 -20.48 -1.63 -8.99
C TYR A 119 -21.02 -0.67 -7.96
N CYS A 120 -20.13 -0.10 -7.19
CA CYS A 120 -20.42 1.06 -6.38
C CYS A 120 -19.39 2.17 -6.62
N ASP A 121 -19.76 3.39 -6.34
CA ASP A 121 -18.85 4.54 -6.29
C ASP A 121 -19.14 5.39 -5.05
N ASN A 122 -18.08 6.01 -4.52
CA ASN A 122 -18.23 6.91 -3.38
C ASN A 122 -17.08 7.93 -3.33
N SER A 123 -17.22 8.96 -2.49
CA SER A 123 -16.12 9.85 -2.11
C SER A 123 -15.19 9.16 -1.10
N TYR A 124 -14.02 9.74 -0.89
CA TYR A 124 -13.05 9.25 0.09
C TYR A 124 -13.53 9.35 1.54
N ASP A 125 -14.57 10.13 1.81
CA ASP A 125 -15.24 10.19 3.12
C ASP A 125 -15.76 8.83 3.59
N TYR A 126 -16.02 7.92 2.66
CA TYR A 126 -16.38 6.54 2.98
C TYR A 126 -15.27 5.87 3.81
N PHE A 127 -14.04 5.95 3.35
CA PHE A 127 -12.88 5.40 4.08
C PHE A 127 -12.56 6.20 5.34
N THR A 128 -12.70 7.51 5.30
CA THR A 128 -12.51 8.41 6.44
C THR A 128 -13.43 8.03 7.60
N LYS A 129 -14.68 7.66 7.32
CA LYS A 129 -15.63 7.19 8.34
C LYS A 129 -15.24 5.85 8.97
N ILE A 130 -14.67 4.94 8.17
CA ILE A 130 -14.23 3.61 8.63
C ILE A 130 -12.93 3.73 9.44
N LEU A 131 -11.92 4.38 8.87
CA LEU A 131 -10.58 4.49 9.44
C LEU A 131 -10.45 5.61 10.47
N LYS A 132 -11.46 6.48 10.59
CA LYS A 132 -11.48 7.67 11.46
C LYS A 132 -10.28 8.60 11.22
N THR A 133 -9.67 8.53 10.07
CA THR A 133 -8.59 9.41 9.63
C THR A 133 -8.87 9.89 8.22
N GLU A 134 -8.33 11.05 7.84
CA GLU A 134 -8.56 11.59 6.51
C GLU A 134 -7.84 10.74 5.46
N VAL A 135 -8.61 10.18 4.54
CA VAL A 135 -8.11 9.41 3.40
C VAL A 135 -8.29 10.22 2.14
N THR A 136 -7.23 10.39 1.36
CA THR A 136 -7.25 11.10 0.08
C THR A 136 -6.66 10.25 -1.03
N TYR A 137 -6.97 10.57 -2.28
CA TYR A 137 -6.31 9.97 -3.44
C TYR A 137 -4.79 10.07 -3.34
N ALA A 138 -4.28 11.26 -2.99
CA ALA A 138 -2.85 11.52 -2.86
C ALA A 138 -2.18 10.63 -1.81
N ALA A 139 -2.85 10.37 -0.66
CA ALA A 139 -2.34 9.48 0.36
C ALA A 139 -2.27 8.02 -0.14
N ILE A 140 -3.31 7.54 -0.84
CA ILE A 140 -3.33 6.18 -1.42
C ILE A 140 -2.22 6.05 -2.49
N GLU A 141 -2.08 7.03 -3.39
CA GLU A 141 -1.03 7.05 -4.39
C GLU A 141 0.36 7.03 -3.73
N ALA A 142 0.56 7.87 -2.71
CA ALA A 142 1.83 7.97 -1.98
C ALA A 142 2.19 6.66 -1.27
N LEU A 143 1.23 6.01 -0.61
CA LEU A 143 1.42 4.70 0.02
C LEU A 143 1.86 3.63 -0.99
N LEU A 144 1.23 3.59 -2.16
CA LEU A 144 1.54 2.60 -3.20
C LEU A 144 2.83 2.91 -3.96
N THR A 145 3.33 4.14 -3.91
CA THR A 145 4.55 4.58 -4.59
C THR A 145 5.71 4.89 -3.65
N ASN A 146 5.60 4.54 -2.36
CA ASN A 146 6.60 4.81 -1.30
C ASN A 146 6.99 6.29 -1.23
N LYS A 147 5.98 7.19 -1.17
CA LYS A 147 6.18 8.64 -1.08
C LYS A 147 5.67 9.21 0.22
N LEU A 148 6.24 10.36 0.59
CA LEU A 148 5.73 11.15 1.70
C LEU A 148 4.38 11.79 1.34
N PHE A 149 3.48 11.87 2.32
CA PHE A 149 2.20 12.59 2.23
C PHE A 149 1.87 13.23 3.58
N CYS A 150 1.11 14.32 3.56
CA CYS A 150 0.59 14.92 4.78
C CYS A 150 -0.81 14.38 5.06
N ILE A 151 -1.07 13.95 6.30
CA ILE A 151 -2.43 13.52 6.70
C ILE A 151 -3.37 14.71 6.86
N ASN A 152 -2.83 15.91 7.03
CA ASN A 152 -3.59 17.16 6.98
C ASN A 152 -3.50 17.74 5.57
N LYS A 153 -4.55 17.59 4.79
CA LYS A 153 -4.59 17.96 3.36
C LYS A 153 -4.30 19.42 3.05
N ASN A 154 -4.43 20.30 4.06
CA ASN A 154 -4.24 21.73 3.89
C ASN A 154 -2.82 22.19 4.27
N GLU A 155 -1.92 21.26 4.61
CA GLU A 155 -0.58 21.55 5.09
C GLU A 155 0.49 20.83 4.29
N SER A 156 1.71 21.31 4.37
CA SER A 156 2.90 20.60 3.89
C SER A 156 3.55 19.79 5.02
N ILE A 157 4.37 18.83 4.66
CA ILE A 157 5.15 18.05 5.64
C ILE A 157 6.09 18.96 6.42
N GLU A 158 6.73 19.93 5.77
CA GLU A 158 7.65 20.86 6.40
C GLU A 158 6.95 21.74 7.46
N ALA A 159 5.70 22.09 7.22
CA ALA A 159 4.88 22.89 8.14
C ALA A 159 4.32 22.04 9.29
N ASP A 160 3.80 20.85 9.00
CA ASP A 160 2.99 20.06 9.95
C ASP A 160 3.76 18.96 10.69
N TYR A 161 5.01 18.64 10.28
CA TYR A 161 5.82 17.60 10.92
C TYR A 161 7.04 18.17 11.63
N ALA A 162 7.50 17.42 12.64
CA ALA A 162 8.79 17.60 13.28
C ALA A 162 9.74 16.46 12.84
N SER A 163 11.03 16.76 12.71
CA SER A 163 12.04 15.74 12.39
C SER A 163 12.83 15.37 13.64
N ILE A 164 13.03 14.05 13.83
CA ILE A 164 13.92 13.48 14.85
C ILE A 164 14.94 12.63 14.11
N GLN A 165 16.22 12.92 14.35
CA GLN A 165 17.31 12.15 13.77
C GLN A 165 17.81 11.14 14.80
N LYS A 166 17.91 9.89 14.38
CA LYS A 166 18.53 8.80 15.12
C LYS A 166 19.71 8.27 14.31
N PRO A 167 20.67 7.55 14.92
CA PRO A 167 21.83 7.02 14.19
C PRO A 167 21.46 6.16 12.98
N GLU A 168 20.32 5.47 13.04
CA GLU A 168 19.92 4.49 12.05
C GLU A 168 18.71 4.90 11.19
N MET A 169 18.06 6.04 11.50
CA MET A 169 16.85 6.49 10.79
C MET A 169 16.51 7.97 11.06
N PHE A 170 15.71 8.52 10.17
CA PHE A 170 15.00 9.76 10.39
C PHE A 170 13.53 9.45 10.72
N LEU A 171 12.96 10.17 11.67
CA LEU A 171 11.54 10.14 11.95
C LEU A 171 10.94 11.49 11.55
N LEU A 172 9.82 11.45 10.85
CA LEU A 172 8.96 12.63 10.66
C LEU A 172 7.66 12.35 11.41
N GLU A 173 7.37 13.14 12.42
CA GLU A 173 6.17 12.99 13.27
C GLU A 173 5.27 14.21 13.12
N SER A 174 3.95 13.99 12.92
CA SER A 174 3.00 15.09 12.84
C SER A 174 2.96 15.85 14.16
N LYS A 175 2.98 17.19 14.09
CA LYS A 175 2.91 18.06 15.26
C LYS A 175 1.52 18.09 15.89
N ARG A 176 0.50 17.73 15.12
CA ARG A 176 -0.90 17.75 15.53
C ARG A 176 -1.55 16.40 15.24
N GLN A 177 -2.53 16.06 16.03
CA GLN A 177 -3.40 14.91 15.76
C GLN A 177 -4.47 15.31 14.74
N VAL A 178 -4.76 14.39 13.81
CA VAL A 178 -5.90 14.48 12.90
C VAL A 178 -6.88 13.37 13.28
N ASN A 179 -8.08 13.76 13.71
CA ASN A 179 -9.12 12.83 14.20
C ASN A 179 -8.64 11.89 15.33
N GLY A 180 -7.73 12.35 16.19
CA GLY A 180 -7.18 11.58 17.30
C GLY A 180 -5.95 10.73 16.97
N TYR A 181 -5.48 10.74 15.72
CA TYR A 181 -4.29 10.03 15.30
C TYR A 181 -3.11 10.96 15.07
N GLU A 182 -1.94 10.54 15.52
CA GLU A 182 -0.64 11.06 15.11
C GLU A 182 -0.11 10.22 13.95
N HIS A 183 0.61 10.87 13.05
CA HIS A 183 1.22 10.21 11.91
C HIS A 183 2.75 10.28 11.99
N ARG A 184 3.42 9.19 11.66
CA ARG A 184 4.87 9.09 11.65
C ARG A 184 5.37 8.38 10.42
N PHE A 185 6.44 8.90 9.83
CA PHE A 185 7.29 8.19 8.89
C PHE A 185 8.58 7.76 9.57
N GLU A 186 9.02 6.54 9.28
CA GLU A 186 10.34 6.00 9.59
C GLU A 186 11.11 5.93 8.27
N ILE A 187 12.21 6.66 8.17
CA ILE A 187 12.96 6.86 6.92
C ILE A 187 14.37 6.33 7.14
N SER A 188 14.85 5.49 6.21
CA SER A 188 16.20 4.94 6.24
C SER A 188 17.27 6.02 5.99
N PRO A 189 18.54 5.75 6.30
CA PRO A 189 19.65 6.67 5.97
C PRO A 189 19.76 6.97 4.46
N ASP A 190 19.26 6.08 3.61
CA ASP A 190 19.20 6.24 2.14
C ASP A 190 17.96 7.01 1.68
N TYR A 191 17.23 7.65 2.61
CA TYR A 191 16.02 8.44 2.39
C TYR A 191 14.83 7.66 1.79
N MET A 192 14.80 6.34 1.95
CA MET A 192 13.65 5.51 1.59
C MET A 192 12.70 5.41 2.78
N ILE A 193 11.40 5.48 2.53
CA ILE A 193 10.41 5.28 3.59
C ILE A 193 10.43 3.79 3.96
N ALA A 194 10.86 3.49 5.19
CA ALA A 194 10.85 2.14 5.73
C ALA A 194 9.47 1.78 6.31
N SER A 195 8.80 2.75 6.93
CA SER A 195 7.43 2.56 7.39
C SER A 195 6.65 3.87 7.47
N THR A 196 5.33 3.75 7.48
CA THR A 196 4.39 4.82 7.84
C THR A 196 3.40 4.30 8.87
N VAL A 197 3.13 5.10 9.89
CA VAL A 197 2.40 4.67 11.08
C VAL A 197 1.35 5.71 11.45
N LEU A 198 0.11 5.27 11.62
CA LEU A 198 -0.92 6.02 12.33
C LEU A 198 -1.05 5.44 13.73
N LYS A 199 -0.86 6.25 14.76
CA LYS A 199 -1.02 5.83 16.15
C LYS A 199 -2.03 6.73 16.87
N ASP A 200 -2.84 6.15 17.72
CA ASP A 200 -3.56 6.85 18.75
C ASP A 200 -2.69 6.99 20.01
N ARG A 201 -3.26 7.42 21.12
CA ARG A 201 -2.52 7.60 22.39
C ARG A 201 -1.95 6.30 22.95
N MET A 202 -2.49 5.14 22.60
CA MET A 202 -2.22 3.84 23.22
C MET A 202 -1.52 2.87 22.26
N THR A 203 -1.89 2.87 20.98
CA THR A 203 -1.49 1.82 20.03
C THR A 203 -1.17 2.35 18.64
N GLU A 204 -0.38 1.59 17.89
CA GLU A 204 -0.26 1.77 16.44
C GLU A 204 -1.54 1.19 15.80
N ALA A 205 -2.43 2.08 15.37
CA ALA A 205 -3.71 1.70 14.77
C ALA A 205 -3.55 1.16 13.35
N VAL A 206 -2.63 1.75 12.57
CA VAL A 206 -2.27 1.30 11.22
C VAL A 206 -0.76 1.44 11.05
N ARG A 207 -0.13 0.39 10.54
CA ARG A 207 1.29 0.39 10.17
C ARG A 207 1.46 -0.18 8.77
N VAL A 208 2.22 0.49 7.94
CA VAL A 208 2.67 0.00 6.63
C VAL A 208 4.19 -0.06 6.63
N ASP A 209 4.73 -1.26 6.48
CA ASP A 209 6.16 -1.52 6.38
C ASP A 209 6.55 -1.76 4.92
N TYR A 210 7.67 -1.18 4.50
CA TYR A 210 8.24 -1.34 3.18
C TYR A 210 9.60 -2.02 3.29
N THR A 211 9.73 -3.18 2.66
CA THR A 211 10.95 -3.97 2.75
C THR A 211 11.33 -4.55 1.38
N VAL A 212 12.50 -5.18 1.30
CA VAL A 212 12.99 -5.82 0.07
C VAL A 212 12.98 -4.86 -1.12
N PHE A 213 13.73 -3.77 -1.01
CA PHE A 213 13.89 -2.80 -2.11
C PHE A 213 14.69 -3.41 -3.26
N LYS A 214 14.22 -3.16 -4.49
CA LYS A 214 14.89 -3.52 -5.75
C LYS A 214 14.96 -2.31 -6.65
N VAL A 215 15.98 -2.24 -7.48
CA VAL A 215 16.06 -1.23 -8.54
C VAL A 215 15.21 -1.70 -9.72
N ILE A 216 14.16 -0.94 -10.03
CA ILE A 216 13.27 -1.14 -11.17
C ILE A 216 13.34 0.13 -12.01
N ASP A 217 13.76 0.03 -13.26
CA ASP A 217 13.90 1.17 -14.18
C ASP A 217 14.63 2.38 -13.55
N LYS A 218 15.74 2.10 -12.84
CA LYS A 218 16.61 3.05 -12.11
C LYS A 218 16.00 3.63 -10.82
N VAL A 219 14.82 3.21 -10.41
CA VAL A 219 14.16 3.63 -9.17
C VAL A 219 14.27 2.52 -8.13
N ALA A 220 14.74 2.82 -6.93
CA ALA A 220 14.67 1.91 -5.80
C ALA A 220 13.23 1.80 -5.32
N PHE A 221 12.62 0.63 -5.48
CA PHE A 221 11.20 0.42 -5.21
C PHE A 221 10.98 -0.76 -4.25
N PRO A 222 10.11 -0.65 -3.23
CA PRO A 222 9.83 -1.75 -2.33
C PRO A 222 9.04 -2.85 -3.04
N THR A 223 9.51 -4.10 -2.93
CA THR A 223 8.82 -5.25 -3.52
C THR A 223 8.07 -6.09 -2.49
N LEU A 224 8.18 -5.75 -1.21
CA LEU A 224 7.39 -6.32 -0.14
C LEU A 224 6.79 -5.18 0.68
N ILE A 225 5.45 -5.13 0.74
CA ILE A 225 4.67 -4.15 1.50
C ILE A 225 3.80 -4.93 2.48
N GLU A 226 3.89 -4.61 3.76
CA GLU A 226 3.07 -5.21 4.80
C GLU A 226 2.21 -4.13 5.46
N LEU A 227 0.90 -4.32 5.43
CA LEU A 227 -0.08 -3.48 6.11
C LEU A 227 -0.65 -4.23 7.29
N LYS A 228 -0.56 -3.64 8.48
CA LYS A 228 -1.15 -4.14 9.72
C LYS A 228 -2.11 -3.13 10.28
N THR A 229 -3.28 -3.58 10.67
CA THR A 229 -4.25 -2.75 11.39
C THR A 229 -4.50 -3.33 12.78
N ASN A 230 -4.70 -2.43 13.74
CA ASN A 230 -5.11 -2.75 15.10
C ASN A 230 -6.29 -1.84 15.46
N LEU A 231 -7.36 -1.98 14.69
CA LEU A 231 -8.59 -1.21 14.86
C LEU A 231 -9.62 -2.06 15.64
N PRO A 232 -10.49 -1.48 16.46
CA PRO A 232 -11.41 -2.23 17.32
C PRO A 232 -12.34 -3.22 16.62
N LYS A 233 -12.57 -3.06 15.32
CA LYS A 233 -13.48 -3.90 14.53
C LYS A 233 -12.85 -4.49 13.26
N ASP A 234 -11.65 -4.04 12.89
CA ASP A 234 -11.04 -4.38 11.60
C ASP A 234 -9.55 -4.67 11.76
N ASN A 235 -9.23 -5.71 12.55
CA ASN A 235 -7.87 -6.20 12.67
C ASN A 235 -7.55 -7.09 11.49
N PHE A 236 -6.54 -6.72 10.72
CA PHE A 236 -6.02 -7.59 9.68
C PHE A 236 -4.53 -7.34 9.41
N ASN A 237 -3.93 -8.33 8.80
CA ASN A 237 -2.58 -8.27 8.28
C ASN A 237 -2.66 -8.57 6.77
N MET A 238 -2.09 -7.69 5.96
CA MET A 238 -2.00 -7.86 4.51
C MET A 238 -0.55 -7.72 4.06
N ARG A 239 -0.07 -8.70 3.30
CA ARG A 239 1.27 -8.70 2.73
C ARG A 239 1.16 -8.73 1.21
N ILE A 240 1.74 -7.73 0.56
CA ILE A 240 1.81 -7.60 -0.90
C ILE A 240 3.24 -7.93 -1.33
N ASN A 241 3.41 -9.04 -2.03
CA ASN A 241 4.69 -9.46 -2.58
C ASN A 241 4.71 -9.21 -4.09
N ILE A 242 5.42 -8.17 -4.52
CA ILE A 242 5.49 -7.73 -5.91
C ILE A 242 6.53 -8.58 -6.63
N LYS A 243 6.07 -9.35 -7.62
CA LYS A 243 6.90 -10.26 -8.42
C LYS A 243 7.38 -9.60 -9.71
N LYS A 244 6.55 -8.74 -10.31
CA LYS A 244 6.88 -8.05 -11.57
C LYS A 244 6.25 -6.65 -11.57
N ALA A 245 7.09 -5.66 -11.78
CA ALA A 245 6.69 -4.26 -11.92
C ALA A 245 7.52 -3.59 -13.02
N GLU A 246 6.96 -2.52 -13.58
CA GLU A 246 7.58 -1.61 -14.54
C GLU A 246 7.25 -0.19 -14.11
N ILE A 247 8.25 0.70 -14.14
CA ILE A 247 8.11 2.11 -13.78
C ILE A 247 8.32 2.95 -15.03
N ASN A 248 7.47 3.96 -15.21
CA ASN A 248 7.51 4.89 -16.36
C ASN A 248 7.30 4.24 -17.73
N GLY A 249 6.82 2.97 -17.77
CA GLY A 249 6.36 2.35 -19.00
C GLY A 249 5.02 2.94 -19.47
N LEU A 250 4.57 2.48 -20.64
CA LEU A 250 3.26 2.88 -21.19
C LEU A 250 2.14 2.26 -20.33
N VAL A 251 1.34 3.11 -19.71
CA VAL A 251 0.13 2.72 -18.97
C VAL A 251 -1.04 3.51 -19.53
N GLU A 252 -1.99 2.81 -20.12
CA GLU A 252 -3.23 3.43 -20.60
C GLU A 252 -4.26 3.50 -19.46
N PRO A 253 -5.09 4.56 -19.41
CA PRO A 253 -6.22 4.63 -18.51
C PRO A 253 -7.11 3.40 -18.67
N SER A 254 -7.67 2.92 -17.57
CA SER A 254 -8.57 1.77 -17.58
C SER A 254 -10.01 2.26 -17.81
N PRO A 255 -10.57 2.14 -19.04
CA PRO A 255 -11.94 2.58 -19.29
C PRO A 255 -12.91 1.71 -18.48
N VAL A 256 -14.00 2.32 -18.05
CA VAL A 256 -15.08 1.65 -17.33
C VAL A 256 -16.33 1.72 -18.19
N ASP A 257 -16.83 0.55 -18.59
CA ASP A 257 -18.12 0.43 -19.23
C ASP A 257 -19.20 0.16 -18.16
N PHE A 258 -19.78 1.23 -17.63
CA PHE A 258 -20.82 1.16 -16.60
C PHE A 258 -22.09 0.45 -17.08
N GLY A 259 -22.36 0.43 -18.39
CA GLY A 259 -23.55 -0.22 -18.97
C GLY A 259 -23.63 -1.72 -18.73
N ARG A 260 -22.52 -2.34 -18.33
CA ARG A 260 -22.48 -3.77 -18.00
C ARG A 260 -22.73 -4.11 -16.54
N TYR A 261 -22.90 -3.09 -15.69
CA TYR A 261 -22.97 -3.26 -14.25
C TYR A 261 -24.19 -2.56 -13.67
N THR A 262 -24.78 -3.16 -12.65
CA THR A 262 -25.83 -2.52 -11.84
C THR A 262 -25.17 -1.74 -10.68
N LYS A 263 -25.55 -0.49 -10.50
CA LYS A 263 -25.10 0.32 -9.36
C LYS A 263 -25.76 -0.13 -8.08
N VAL A 264 -24.96 -0.35 -7.03
CA VAL A 264 -25.41 -0.73 -5.69
C VAL A 264 -24.73 0.13 -4.61
N MET A 265 -25.14 0.01 -3.35
CA MET A 265 -24.42 0.64 -2.23
C MET A 265 -23.09 -0.06 -1.98
N CYS A 266 -22.03 0.70 -1.62
CA CYS A 266 -20.71 0.11 -1.36
C CYS A 266 -20.72 -0.91 -0.22
N SER A 267 -21.59 -0.79 0.76
CA SER A 267 -21.79 -1.78 1.83
C SER A 267 -22.33 -3.13 1.35
N GLN A 268 -22.72 -3.29 0.09
CA GLN A 268 -23.17 -4.55 -0.50
C GLN A 268 -22.02 -5.28 -1.22
N ILE A 269 -20.92 -4.59 -1.51
CA ILE A 269 -19.74 -5.17 -2.18
C ILE A 269 -18.56 -5.26 -1.21
N LEU A 270 -18.35 -4.22 -0.38
CA LEU A 270 -17.31 -4.10 0.63
C LEU A 270 -17.87 -4.53 1.99
#